data_0079635c87397ef85c1dd39f30d98d2f
#
_entry.id   0079635c87397ef85c1dd39f30d98d2f
#
_cell.length_a   1.000
_cell.length_b   1.000
_cell.length_c   1.000
_cell.angle_alpha   90.00
_cell.angle_beta   90.00
_cell.angle_gamma   90.00
#
_symmetry.space_group_name_H-M   'P 1'
#
loop_
_entity.id
_entity.type
_entity.pdbx_description
1 polymer ?
#
loop_
_entity_poly.entity_id
_entity_poly.type
_entity_poly.pdbx_seq_one_letter_code
_entity_poly.pdbx_strand_id
1 'polypeptide(L)'
;MSIHISAKQGDIADKILLPGDPLRAKFIAENFLEDAVCFNEVRNMFGYTGTYKGERISVMGTGMGMPSISIYARELIVDYGVKKLIRVGTAGSLNENVHVRELVLAQAAATNSKDQKSVV
;
A
#
# COMPACT_ATOMS: atom_id res chain seq x y z
N MET A 1 7.46 16.47 1.26
CA MET A 1 8.08 15.69 0.16
C MET A 1 9.17 14.80 0.73
N SER A 2 9.13 13.53 0.39
CA SER A 2 10.20 12.58 0.73
C SER A 2 10.98 12.22 -0.53
N ILE A 3 11.96 11.30 -0.42
CA ILE A 3 12.85 10.98 -1.55
C ILE A 3 12.09 10.30 -2.69
N HIS A 4 11.14 9.42 -2.37
CA HIS A 4 10.46 8.60 -3.36
C HIS A 4 8.99 8.97 -3.55
N ILE A 5 8.47 9.87 -2.70
CA ILE A 5 7.09 10.31 -2.74
C ILE A 5 7.06 11.84 -2.84
N SER A 6 6.42 12.37 -3.87
CA SER A 6 6.38 13.81 -4.14
C SER A 6 5.21 14.53 -3.48
N ALA A 7 4.43 13.86 -2.68
CA ALA A 7 3.28 14.44 -1.98
C ALA A 7 3.71 15.54 -1.01
N LYS A 8 2.81 16.50 -0.81
CA LYS A 8 2.94 17.51 0.23
C LYS A 8 2.33 17.00 1.54
N GLN A 9 2.66 17.65 2.64
CA GLN A 9 2.01 17.36 3.91
C GLN A 9 0.50 17.58 3.79
N GLY A 10 -0.26 16.61 4.26
CA GLY A 10 -1.71 16.62 4.16
C GLY A 10 -2.30 15.98 2.91
N ASP A 11 -1.49 15.67 1.90
CA ASP A 11 -1.99 15.02 0.68
C ASP A 11 -2.35 13.55 0.88
N ILE A 12 -1.73 12.91 1.88
CA ILE A 12 -1.91 11.47 2.15
C ILE A 12 -2.78 11.29 3.39
N ALA A 13 -3.79 10.43 3.28
CA ALA A 13 -4.70 10.12 4.38
C ALA A 13 -4.01 9.31 5.48
N ASP A 14 -4.62 9.27 6.66
CA ASP A 14 -4.15 8.45 7.79
C ASP A 14 -4.21 6.95 7.51
N LYS A 15 -5.06 6.55 6.58
CA LYS A 15 -5.28 5.15 6.18
C LYS A 15 -4.90 4.99 4.72
N ILE A 16 -4.10 3.99 4.43
CA ILE A 16 -3.67 3.74 3.05
C ILE A 16 -3.76 2.25 2.70
N LEU A 17 -4.25 1.98 1.49
CA LEU A 17 -4.22 0.66 0.88
C LEU A 17 -2.97 0.55 0.02
N LEU A 18 -2.27 -0.56 0.13
CA LEU A 18 -1.00 -0.78 -0.54
C LEU A 18 -1.03 -2.03 -1.42
N PRO A 19 -1.58 -1.94 -2.65
CA PRO A 19 -1.37 -3.00 -3.63
C PRO A 19 0.09 -3.01 -4.11
N GLY A 20 0.57 -4.13 -4.61
CA GLY A 20 1.90 -4.20 -5.19
C GLY A 20 2.01 -3.44 -6.50
N ASP A 21 1.00 -3.56 -7.34
CA ASP A 21 0.97 -2.99 -8.68
C ASP A 21 0.47 -1.54 -8.66
N PRO A 22 1.27 -0.57 -9.16
CA PRO A 22 0.83 0.82 -9.27
C PRO A 22 -0.42 1.00 -10.12
N LEU A 23 -0.61 0.20 -11.15
CA LEU A 23 -1.81 0.25 -11.99
C LEU A 23 -3.03 -0.26 -11.24
N ARG A 24 -2.86 -1.19 -10.30
CA ARG A 24 -3.96 -1.60 -9.41
C ARG A 24 -4.32 -0.47 -8.46
N ALA A 25 -3.35 0.30 -7.97
CA ALA A 25 -3.64 1.50 -7.18
C ALA A 25 -4.48 2.49 -7.98
N LYS A 26 -4.13 2.72 -9.23
CA LYS A 26 -4.90 3.56 -10.14
C LYS A 26 -6.31 3.01 -10.35
N PHE A 27 -6.45 1.72 -10.59
CA PHE A 27 -7.74 1.06 -10.74
C PHE A 27 -8.64 1.24 -9.51
N ILE A 28 -8.08 1.04 -8.31
CA ILE A 28 -8.82 1.23 -7.06
C ILE A 28 -9.28 2.69 -6.92
N ALA A 29 -8.40 3.64 -7.20
CA ALA A 29 -8.73 5.05 -7.12
C ALA A 29 -9.86 5.43 -8.09
N GLU A 30 -9.77 5.00 -9.33
CA GLU A 30 -10.74 5.35 -10.37
C GLU A 30 -12.10 4.68 -10.17
N ASN A 31 -12.15 3.47 -9.61
CA ASN A 31 -13.38 2.68 -9.51
C ASN A 31 -14.02 2.71 -8.13
N PHE A 32 -13.28 2.99 -7.06
CA PHE A 32 -13.80 2.89 -5.70
C PHE A 32 -13.72 4.18 -4.91
N LEU A 33 -12.82 5.10 -5.25
CA LEU A 33 -12.69 6.36 -4.52
C LEU A 33 -13.43 7.49 -5.25
N GLU A 34 -14.05 8.36 -4.48
CA GLU A 34 -14.66 9.58 -4.99
C GLU A 34 -13.62 10.72 -4.92
N ASP A 35 -13.63 11.58 -5.95
CA ASP A 35 -12.76 12.75 -6.05
C ASP A 35 -11.27 12.42 -5.83
N ALA A 36 -10.83 11.31 -6.40
CA ALA A 36 -9.45 10.86 -6.25
C ALA A 36 -8.46 11.82 -6.93
N VAL A 37 -7.46 12.23 -6.18
CA VAL A 37 -6.37 13.10 -6.65
C VAL A 37 -5.06 12.34 -6.55
N CYS A 38 -4.29 12.35 -7.64
CA CYS A 38 -2.97 11.74 -7.68
C CYS A 38 -1.98 12.58 -6.89
N PHE A 39 -1.33 11.98 -5.88
CA PHE A 39 -0.30 12.66 -5.10
C PHE A 39 1.12 12.24 -5.46
N ASN A 40 1.29 11.14 -6.18
CA ASN A 40 2.61 10.65 -6.55
C ASN A 40 2.62 9.96 -7.91
N GLU A 41 3.59 10.31 -8.73
CA GLU A 41 3.89 9.66 -10.01
C GLU A 41 5.38 9.32 -10.13
N VAL A 42 6.17 9.63 -9.12
CA VAL A 42 7.61 9.38 -9.12
C VAL A 42 7.86 7.89 -9.31
N ARG A 43 8.69 7.55 -10.29
CA ARG A 43 9.02 6.17 -10.69
C ARG A 43 7.79 5.34 -11.06
N ASN A 44 6.73 6.00 -11.52
CA ASN A 44 5.45 5.37 -11.83
C ASN A 44 4.79 4.68 -10.63
N MET A 45 5.21 5.00 -9.41
CA MET A 45 4.58 4.49 -8.21
C MET A 45 3.36 5.34 -7.88
N PHE A 46 2.29 5.11 -8.61
CA PHE A 46 1.08 5.90 -8.54
C PHE A 46 0.43 5.83 -7.16
N GLY A 47 0.12 7.00 -6.63
CA GLY A 47 -0.60 7.15 -5.38
C GLY A 47 -1.72 8.17 -5.50
N TYR A 48 -2.85 7.86 -4.87
CA TYR A 48 -4.07 8.67 -4.94
C TYR A 48 -4.68 8.81 -3.56
N THR A 49 -5.33 9.93 -3.35
CA THR A 49 -6.17 10.14 -2.17
C THR A 49 -7.57 10.54 -2.63
N GLY A 50 -8.57 9.92 -2.06
CA GLY A 50 -9.98 10.21 -2.32
C GLY A 50 -10.81 9.86 -1.10
N THR A 51 -12.12 9.73 -1.30
CA THR A 51 -13.05 9.35 -0.24
C THR A 51 -13.78 8.07 -0.60
N TYR A 52 -14.08 7.29 0.42
CA TYR A 52 -14.91 6.09 0.31
C TYR A 52 -15.91 6.08 1.45
N LYS A 53 -17.19 6.15 1.11
CA LYS A 53 -18.28 6.23 2.09
C LYS A 53 -18.03 7.32 3.15
N GLY A 54 -17.60 8.49 2.70
CA GLY A 54 -17.34 9.64 3.56
C GLY A 54 -15.99 9.62 4.28
N GLU A 55 -15.19 8.55 4.17
CA GLU A 55 -13.88 8.47 4.78
C GLU A 55 -12.77 8.77 3.79
N ARG A 56 -11.80 9.55 4.22
CA ARG A 56 -10.63 9.89 3.42
C ARG A 56 -9.65 8.71 3.44
N ILE A 57 -9.31 8.20 2.26
CA ILE A 57 -8.45 7.04 2.09
C ILE A 57 -7.44 7.31 0.97
N SER A 58 -6.23 6.86 1.18
CA SER A 58 -5.20 6.83 0.14
C SER A 58 -4.97 5.41 -0.37
N VAL A 59 -4.46 5.32 -1.57
CA VAL A 59 -4.02 4.06 -2.18
C VAL A 59 -2.75 4.32 -2.97
N MET A 60 -1.74 3.47 -2.82
CA MET A 60 -0.48 3.61 -3.54
C MET A 60 0.13 2.24 -3.81
N GLY A 61 0.80 2.10 -4.96
CA GLY A 61 1.59 0.92 -5.24
C GLY A 61 2.82 0.80 -4.33
N THR A 62 3.29 -0.41 -4.12
CA THR A 62 4.51 -0.67 -3.33
C THR A 62 5.65 -1.23 -4.16
N GLY A 63 5.38 -1.69 -5.38
CA GLY A 63 6.32 -2.49 -6.14
C GLY A 63 6.40 -3.91 -5.60
N MET A 64 7.43 -4.64 -6.02
CA MET A 64 7.64 -6.03 -5.65
C MET A 64 8.80 -6.15 -4.66
N GLY A 65 8.63 -7.09 -3.73
CA GLY A 65 9.69 -7.48 -2.80
C GLY A 65 9.78 -6.61 -1.56
N MET A 66 10.44 -7.16 -0.54
CA MET A 66 10.59 -6.52 0.77
C MET A 66 11.34 -5.19 0.72
N PRO A 67 12.42 -5.03 -0.07
CA PRO A 67 13.11 -3.74 -0.13
C PRO A 67 12.22 -2.62 -0.63
N SER A 68 11.43 -2.86 -1.67
CA SER A 68 10.56 -1.83 -2.25
C SER A 68 9.48 -1.38 -1.25
N ILE A 69 8.73 -2.31 -0.67
CA ILE A 69 7.69 -1.94 0.30
C ILE A 69 8.29 -1.28 1.54
N SER A 70 9.48 -1.68 1.96
CA SER A 70 10.15 -1.08 3.11
C SER A 70 10.45 0.41 2.88
N ILE A 71 10.89 0.78 1.69
CA ILE A 71 11.13 2.18 1.32
C ILE A 71 9.84 2.99 1.45
N TYR A 72 8.79 2.56 0.78
CA TYR A 72 7.53 3.32 0.74
C TYR A 72 6.82 3.34 2.09
N ALA A 73 6.74 2.21 2.78
CA ALA A 73 6.12 2.14 4.09
C ALA A 73 6.83 3.06 5.11
N ARG A 74 8.16 3.07 5.10
CA ARG A 74 8.92 3.94 5.98
C ARG A 74 8.62 5.43 5.71
N GLU A 75 8.65 5.84 4.45
CA GLU A 75 8.37 7.24 4.10
C GLU A 75 6.93 7.62 4.45
N LEU A 76 5.97 6.74 4.19
CA LEU A 76 4.57 6.98 4.57
C LEU A 76 4.40 7.18 6.09
N ILE A 77 5.05 6.36 6.88
CA ILE A 77 4.94 6.43 8.34
C ILE A 77 5.70 7.64 8.89
N VAL A 78 6.97 7.77 8.50
CA VAL A 78 7.89 8.77 9.12
C VAL A 78 7.65 10.16 8.55
N ASP A 79 7.53 10.28 7.23
CA ASP A 79 7.47 11.59 6.59
C ASP A 79 6.03 12.12 6.46
N TYR A 80 5.04 11.24 6.35
CA TYR A 80 3.64 11.64 6.15
C TYR A 80 2.70 11.28 7.29
N GLY A 81 3.19 10.58 8.31
CA GLY A 81 2.41 10.28 9.50
C GLY A 81 1.24 9.31 9.28
N VAL A 82 1.32 8.46 8.29
CA VAL A 82 0.28 7.45 8.03
C VAL A 82 0.20 6.49 9.20
N LYS A 83 -1.01 6.21 9.66
CA LYS A 83 -1.25 5.42 10.88
C LYS A 83 -1.70 3.99 10.60
N LYS A 84 -2.41 3.76 9.50
CA LYS A 84 -2.92 2.44 9.14
C LYS A 84 -2.52 2.11 7.71
N LEU A 85 -1.72 1.08 7.56
CA LEU A 85 -1.26 0.58 6.26
C LEU A 85 -1.81 -0.83 6.09
N ILE A 86 -2.55 -1.05 5.00
CA ILE A 86 -3.15 -2.34 4.68
C ILE A 86 -2.62 -2.80 3.32
N ARG A 87 -1.87 -3.88 3.32
CA ARG A 87 -1.40 -4.52 2.09
C ARG A 87 -2.56 -5.27 1.44
N VAL A 88 -2.85 -4.94 0.20
CA VAL A 88 -3.91 -5.58 -0.57
C VAL A 88 -3.26 -6.32 -1.73
N GLY A 89 -3.28 -7.61 -1.68
CA GLY A 89 -2.59 -8.39 -2.69
C GLY A 89 -3.24 -9.74 -2.96
N THR A 90 -2.56 -10.51 -3.79
CA THR A 90 -2.92 -11.88 -4.10
C THR A 90 -1.86 -12.82 -3.56
N ALA A 91 -2.26 -14.04 -3.23
CA ALA A 91 -1.36 -15.04 -2.68
C ALA A 91 -1.69 -16.42 -3.23
N GLY A 92 -0.67 -17.27 -3.33
CA GLY A 92 -0.87 -18.68 -3.54
C GLY A 92 -0.94 -19.43 -2.22
N SER A 93 -1.70 -20.51 -2.16
CA SER A 93 -1.82 -21.33 -0.97
C SER A 93 -1.07 -22.66 -1.12
N LEU A 94 -0.41 -23.08 -0.05
CA LEU A 94 0.12 -24.43 0.10
C LEU A 94 -0.83 -25.34 0.87
N ASN A 95 -1.96 -24.80 1.33
CA ASN A 95 -2.95 -25.52 2.13
C ASN A 95 -4.18 -25.86 1.27
N GLU A 96 -4.54 -27.12 1.20
CA GLU A 96 -5.68 -27.61 0.42
C GLU A 96 -7.03 -27.06 0.89
N ASN A 97 -7.11 -26.63 2.14
CA ASN A 97 -8.34 -26.09 2.71
C ASN A 97 -8.58 -24.61 2.35
N VAL A 98 -7.62 -23.97 1.70
CA VAL A 98 -7.76 -22.58 1.21
C VAL A 98 -8.05 -22.62 -0.28
N HIS A 99 -9.21 -22.12 -0.67
CA HIS A 99 -9.70 -22.18 -2.04
C HIS A 99 -9.55 -20.87 -2.78
N VAL A 100 -9.66 -20.93 -4.10
CA VAL A 100 -9.66 -19.74 -4.94
C VAL A 100 -10.80 -18.80 -4.56
N ARG A 101 -10.52 -17.50 -4.53
CA ARG A 101 -11.45 -16.43 -4.18
C ARG A 101 -11.75 -16.32 -2.68
N GLU A 102 -11.04 -17.03 -1.84
CA GLU A 102 -11.12 -16.81 -0.41
C GLU A 102 -10.26 -15.63 0.00
N LEU A 103 -10.74 -14.91 0.99
CA LEU A 103 -10.00 -13.82 1.62
C LEU A 103 -9.14 -14.39 2.74
N VAL A 104 -7.84 -14.13 2.65
CA VAL A 104 -6.89 -14.55 3.68
C VAL A 104 -6.39 -13.33 4.43
N LEU A 105 -6.64 -13.31 5.73
CA LEU A 105 -6.12 -12.29 6.61
C LEU A 105 -4.86 -12.82 7.29
N ALA A 106 -3.69 -12.30 6.89
CA ALA A 106 -2.44 -12.78 7.44
C ALA A 106 -2.24 -12.31 8.88
N GLN A 107 -1.97 -13.26 9.77
CA GLN A 107 -1.65 -12.97 11.17
C GLN A 107 -0.17 -12.67 11.36
N ALA A 108 0.68 -13.35 10.60
CA ALA A 108 2.13 -13.20 10.68
C ALA A 108 2.77 -13.60 9.35
N ALA A 109 4.02 -13.22 9.18
CA ALA A 109 4.82 -13.61 8.02
C ALA A 109 6.19 -14.08 8.48
N ALA A 110 6.73 -15.08 7.77
CA ALA A 110 8.08 -15.55 7.99
C ALA A 110 8.97 -15.12 6.81
N THR A 111 10.23 -14.85 7.10
CA THR A 111 11.21 -14.50 6.09
C THR A 111 12.55 -15.13 6.41
N ASN A 112 13.30 -15.48 5.37
CA ASN A 112 14.70 -15.89 5.50
C ASN A 112 15.66 -14.77 5.06
N SER A 113 15.17 -13.56 4.91
CA SER A 113 16.01 -12.40 4.57
C SER A 113 16.95 -12.09 5.72
N LYS A 114 18.25 -12.01 5.42
CA LYS A 114 19.28 -11.71 6.40
C LYS A 114 19.27 -10.27 6.89
N ASP A 115 18.63 -9.38 6.14
CA ASP A 115 18.63 -7.95 6.43
C ASP A 115 17.48 -7.54 7.36
N GLN A 116 16.57 -8.45 7.66
CA GLN A 116 15.46 -8.17 8.57
C GLN A 116 15.68 -8.83 9.92
N LYS A 117 15.91 -8.01 10.92
CA LYS A 117 16.11 -8.49 12.30
C LYS A 117 14.83 -8.68 13.08
N SER A 118 13.76 -8.03 12.72
CA SER A 118 12.42 -8.29 13.22
C SER A 118 11.41 -7.55 12.39
N VAL A 119 10.34 -8.21 12.05
CA VAL A 119 9.15 -7.58 11.50
C VAL A 119 8.01 -7.90 12.45
N VAL A 120 7.66 -6.96 13.24
CA VAL A 120 6.50 -7.05 14.11
C VAL A 120 5.55 -5.93 13.73
#